data_5824c6cda31017798e26ca04c8546e66
#
_entry.id   5824c6cda31017798e26ca04c8546e66
#
_cell.length_a   1.000
_cell.length_b   1.000
_cell.length_c   1.000
_cell.angle_alpha   90.00
_cell.angle_beta   90.00
_cell.angle_gamma   90.00
#
_symmetry.space_group_name_H-M   'P 1'
#
loop_
_entity.id
_entity.type
_entity.pdbx_description
1 polymer ?
#
loop_
_entity_poly.entity_id
_entity_poly.type
_entity_poly.pdbx_seq_one_letter_code
_entity_poly.pdbx_strand_id
1 'polypeptide(L)'
;MCKPEVRDRLDRRKNSSLTSLSVRLWLCLGFALAFQHGIALDDEPGSSAADFESQAKVVRLLQTVIQDYWHGAAATNGTGNSTNVEAAFRQACNLMPSRMDLRFGLASSLISQATQTNGLELTTKLNGALQVYRQIEALNTNSFEAPILYAAYTRAVGESNQSNTAISRVMSLYPQRTTEYVERFRRLDLLLEMVPNSKAPKDLPRDNHHAIVILGAGLETNGTIKAKLVSRLREGLKLARLNRAAPIILTGGNQKAGITEAYAMSQWLEKRGVRRKRLYLEDKARDTVENALFSSEILQRLGVTHVTLVTSSNHIRRGFADLQEACFQRGLNLQFDSLAANTKGDVDLDKKQERLGVYRDVMRTSGLWAYPGLQR
;
A
#
# COMPACT_ATOMS: atom_id res chain seq x y z
N MET A 1 -54.74 28.24 31.40
CA MET A 1 -54.96 28.93 30.13
C MET A 1 -53.92 28.53 29.14
N CYS A 2 -54.39 27.93 28.04
CA CYS A 2 -53.77 27.74 26.68
C CYS A 2 -52.39 27.09 26.53
N LYS A 3 -52.36 25.83 26.13
CA LYS A 3 -51.57 25.27 25.03
C LYS A 3 -52.03 25.96 23.68
N PRO A 4 -51.26 26.01 22.57
CA PRO A 4 -50.65 24.89 21.83
C PRO A 4 -49.24 25.29 21.31
N GLU A 5 -48.40 24.54 20.60
CA GLU A 5 -48.58 23.61 19.49
C GLU A 5 -47.30 22.80 19.29
N VAL A 6 -47.45 21.50 19.20
CA VAL A 6 -46.42 20.57 18.69
C VAL A 6 -46.82 20.25 17.26
N ARG A 7 -46.05 20.70 16.27
CA ARG A 7 -45.92 20.13 14.92
C ARG A 7 -44.86 20.94 14.14
N ASP A 8 -43.70 20.36 13.94
CA ASP A 8 -42.90 20.40 12.72
C ASP A 8 -41.43 20.04 13.01
N ARG A 9 -41.15 18.79 13.21
CA ARG A 9 -39.77 18.24 13.11
C ARG A 9 -39.77 16.76 12.72
N LEU A 10 -40.37 16.45 11.60
CA LEU A 10 -40.28 15.11 11.00
C LEU A 10 -40.23 15.25 9.47
N ASP A 11 -39.22 15.90 8.94
CA ASP A 11 -38.88 15.79 7.51
C ASP A 11 -37.49 16.37 7.18
N ARG A 12 -36.44 15.87 7.82
CA ARG A 12 -35.04 16.05 7.35
C ARG A 12 -34.15 14.85 7.73
N ARG A 13 -34.58 13.66 7.37
CA ARG A 13 -33.72 12.46 7.43
C ARG A 13 -34.04 11.51 6.28
N LYS A 14 -33.90 12.01 5.04
CA LYS A 14 -33.77 11.17 3.84
C LYS A 14 -33.06 11.99 2.79
N ASN A 15 -31.73 12.10 2.88
CA ASN A 15 -30.84 12.42 1.78
C ASN A 15 -29.37 12.44 2.26
N SER A 16 -28.83 11.31 2.67
CA SER A 16 -27.39 11.16 2.90
C SER A 16 -26.84 9.74 2.65
N SER A 17 -27.55 8.92 1.86
CA SER A 17 -27.07 7.57 1.54
C SER A 17 -26.83 7.30 0.04
N LEU A 18 -26.80 8.33 -0.79
CA LEU A 18 -26.62 8.19 -2.25
C LEU A 18 -25.30 8.73 -2.80
N THR A 19 -24.40 9.27 -1.95
CA THR A 19 -23.15 9.90 -2.42
C THR A 19 -21.92 9.01 -2.35
N SER A 20 -21.98 7.82 -1.76
CA SER A 20 -20.80 6.92 -1.67
C SER A 20 -20.75 5.82 -2.73
N LEU A 21 -21.86 5.55 -3.45
CA LEU A 21 -21.86 4.60 -4.57
C LEU A 21 -21.47 5.25 -5.90
N SER A 22 -21.66 6.57 -6.05
CA SER A 22 -21.41 7.29 -7.30
C SER A 22 -19.93 7.48 -7.62
N VAL A 23 -19.04 7.58 -6.64
CA VAL A 23 -17.61 7.84 -6.89
C VAL A 23 -16.86 6.58 -7.37
N ARG A 24 -17.33 5.38 -7.00
CA ARG A 24 -16.71 4.12 -7.46
C ARG A 24 -17.16 3.67 -8.87
N LEU A 25 -18.32 4.10 -9.31
CA LEU A 25 -18.78 3.86 -10.68
C LEU A 25 -18.15 4.82 -11.70
N TRP A 26 -17.73 6.01 -11.25
CA TRP A 26 -17.12 7.02 -12.14
C TRP A 26 -15.70 6.69 -12.58
N LEU A 27 -14.92 5.93 -11.82
CA LEU A 27 -13.56 5.51 -12.24
C LEU A 27 -13.57 4.35 -13.25
N CYS A 28 -14.62 3.52 -13.27
CA CYS A 28 -14.80 2.51 -14.32
C CYS A 28 -15.60 3.04 -15.52
N LEU A 29 -16.50 4.00 -15.31
CA LEU A 29 -17.31 4.62 -16.38
C LEU A 29 -16.59 5.80 -17.06
N GLY A 30 -15.63 6.43 -16.41
CA GLY A 30 -14.82 7.49 -17.02
C GLY A 30 -14.07 7.04 -18.27
N PHE A 31 -13.68 5.75 -18.34
CA PHE A 31 -13.10 5.18 -19.56
C PHE A 31 -14.13 4.74 -20.60
N ALA A 32 -15.35 4.43 -20.18
CA ALA A 32 -16.42 4.00 -21.12
C ALA A 32 -17.24 5.19 -21.63
N LEU A 33 -17.37 6.29 -20.88
CA LEU A 33 -18.14 7.47 -21.25
C LEU A 33 -17.36 8.46 -22.14
N ALA A 34 -16.03 8.40 -22.16
CA ALA A 34 -15.24 9.13 -23.16
C ALA A 34 -15.53 8.64 -24.60
N PHE A 35 -16.11 7.45 -24.75
CA PHE A 35 -16.53 6.91 -26.06
C PHE A 35 -17.97 7.26 -26.44
N GLN A 36 -18.79 7.78 -25.53
CA GLN A 36 -20.21 8.06 -25.80
C GLN A 36 -20.58 9.55 -25.93
N HIS A 37 -19.73 10.44 -25.45
CA HIS A 37 -19.91 11.87 -25.70
C HIS A 37 -18.81 12.27 -26.67
N GLY A 38 -19.17 12.47 -27.93
CA GLY A 38 -18.30 13.02 -28.96
C GLY A 38 -17.72 14.37 -28.52
N ILE A 39 -16.65 14.28 -27.72
CA ILE A 39 -15.68 15.35 -27.66
C ILE A 39 -15.06 15.31 -29.04
N ALA A 40 -15.37 16.31 -29.86
CA ALA A 40 -14.62 16.57 -31.05
C ALA A 40 -13.15 16.59 -30.65
N LEU A 41 -12.47 15.48 -30.92
CA LEU A 41 -11.03 15.51 -31.00
C LEU A 41 -10.79 16.44 -32.17
N ASP A 42 -10.18 17.59 -31.90
CA ASP A 42 -9.59 18.39 -32.96
C ASP A 42 -8.87 17.40 -33.87
N ASP A 43 -9.29 17.37 -35.14
CA ASP A 43 -8.65 16.54 -36.16
C ASP A 43 -7.17 16.89 -36.27
N GLU A 44 -6.34 16.27 -35.44
CA GLU A 44 -4.93 16.06 -35.75
C GLU A 44 -4.91 15.06 -36.90
N PRO A 45 -4.54 15.47 -38.10
CA PRO A 45 -4.53 14.57 -39.24
C PRO A 45 -3.40 13.54 -39.06
N GLY A 46 -3.72 12.31 -38.65
CA GLY A 46 -2.76 11.24 -38.72
C GLY A 46 -2.81 10.08 -37.75
N SER A 47 -3.89 9.83 -36.97
CA SER A 47 -3.94 8.55 -36.26
C SER A 47 -4.27 7.43 -37.26
N SER A 48 -3.26 6.66 -37.63
CA SER A 48 -3.42 5.54 -38.57
C SER A 48 -4.18 4.39 -37.92
N ALA A 49 -4.81 3.52 -38.74
CA ALA A 49 -5.43 2.28 -38.24
C ALA A 49 -4.43 1.45 -37.41
N ALA A 50 -3.14 1.54 -37.69
CA ALA A 50 -2.06 0.91 -36.93
C ALA A 50 -1.93 1.48 -35.49
N ASP A 51 -2.20 2.79 -35.30
CA ASP A 51 -2.18 3.41 -33.97
C ASP A 51 -3.33 2.91 -33.10
N PHE A 52 -4.53 2.77 -33.67
CA PHE A 52 -5.68 2.18 -32.98
C PHE A 52 -5.45 0.72 -32.61
N GLU A 53 -4.84 -0.05 -33.48
CA GLU A 53 -4.49 -1.46 -33.18
C GLU A 53 -3.46 -1.55 -32.07
N SER A 54 -2.44 -0.70 -32.09
CA SER A 54 -1.43 -0.61 -31.02
C SER A 54 -2.05 -0.21 -29.69
N GLN A 55 -2.92 0.79 -29.65
CA GLN A 55 -3.65 1.19 -28.45
C GLN A 55 -4.52 0.05 -27.90
N ALA A 56 -5.27 -0.64 -28.75
CA ALA A 56 -6.10 -1.76 -28.35
C ALA A 56 -5.27 -2.94 -27.78
N LYS A 57 -4.08 -3.19 -28.35
CA LYS A 57 -3.13 -4.19 -27.81
C LYS A 57 -2.61 -3.77 -26.44
N VAL A 58 -2.23 -2.51 -26.26
CA VAL A 58 -1.78 -1.99 -24.97
C VAL A 58 -2.86 -2.12 -23.90
N VAL A 59 -4.11 -1.78 -24.21
CA VAL A 59 -5.25 -1.96 -23.27
C VAL A 59 -5.37 -3.42 -22.82
N ARG A 60 -5.30 -4.38 -23.73
CA ARG A 60 -5.33 -5.81 -23.39
C ARG A 60 -4.15 -6.22 -22.50
N LEU A 61 -2.93 -5.73 -22.79
CA LEU A 61 -1.76 -5.99 -21.96
C LEU A 61 -1.92 -5.42 -20.54
N LEU A 62 -2.48 -4.21 -20.40
CA LEU A 62 -2.74 -3.61 -19.09
C LEU A 62 -3.82 -4.38 -18.31
N GLN A 63 -4.85 -4.91 -18.97
CA GLN A 63 -5.82 -5.80 -18.33
C GLN A 63 -5.16 -7.07 -17.80
N THR A 64 -4.25 -7.68 -18.59
CA THR A 64 -3.45 -8.83 -18.13
C THR A 64 -2.57 -8.47 -16.94
N VAL A 65 -1.91 -7.30 -16.95
CA VAL A 65 -1.12 -6.80 -15.81
C VAL A 65 -1.96 -6.74 -14.54
N ILE A 66 -3.16 -6.15 -14.60
CA ILE A 66 -4.05 -6.03 -13.43
C ILE A 66 -4.46 -7.41 -12.92
N GLN A 67 -4.83 -8.32 -13.83
CA GLN A 67 -5.20 -9.68 -13.48
C GLN A 67 -4.05 -10.44 -12.83
N ASP A 68 -2.87 -10.45 -13.45
CA ASP A 68 -1.70 -11.17 -12.95
C ASP A 68 -1.18 -10.58 -11.63
N TYR A 69 -1.25 -9.26 -11.46
CA TYR A 69 -0.85 -8.63 -10.21
C TYR A 69 -1.76 -9.05 -9.04
N TRP A 70 -3.09 -8.97 -9.22
CA TRP A 70 -4.03 -9.24 -8.12
C TRP A 70 -4.35 -10.73 -7.95
N HIS A 71 -4.55 -11.47 -9.05
CA HIS A 71 -4.87 -12.90 -8.97
C HIS A 71 -3.62 -13.75 -8.72
N GLY A 72 -2.49 -13.37 -9.30
CA GLY A 72 -1.21 -13.99 -9.00
C GLY A 72 -0.82 -13.81 -7.52
N ALA A 73 -1.13 -12.67 -6.91
CA ALA A 73 -0.91 -12.41 -5.48
C ALA A 73 -1.71 -13.37 -4.59
N ALA A 74 -2.94 -13.70 -4.97
CA ALA A 74 -3.76 -14.67 -4.23
C ALA A 74 -3.24 -16.10 -4.33
N ALA A 75 -2.61 -16.48 -5.47
CA ALA A 75 -2.05 -17.81 -5.70
C ALA A 75 -0.64 -17.98 -5.11
N THR A 76 0.15 -16.89 -5.01
CA THR A 76 1.59 -16.94 -4.69
C THR A 76 1.95 -16.26 -3.35
N ASN A 77 1.03 -16.17 -2.40
CA ASN A 77 1.25 -15.49 -1.11
C ASN A 77 1.66 -14.00 -1.21
N GLY A 78 1.10 -13.29 -2.16
CA GLY A 78 1.29 -11.83 -2.30
C GLY A 78 2.35 -11.40 -3.31
N THR A 79 2.95 -12.33 -4.05
CA THR A 79 4.04 -12.00 -4.99
C THR A 79 3.60 -11.78 -6.43
N GLY A 80 2.36 -12.15 -6.80
CA GLY A 80 1.85 -12.03 -8.16
C GLY A 80 2.69 -12.81 -9.20
N ASN A 81 2.25 -12.86 -10.45
CA ASN A 81 3.09 -13.32 -11.55
C ASN A 81 3.91 -12.15 -12.10
N SER A 82 4.91 -11.72 -11.33
CA SER A 82 5.71 -10.52 -11.61
C SER A 82 6.47 -10.59 -12.95
N THR A 83 6.79 -11.80 -13.42
CA THR A 83 7.47 -12.01 -14.71
C THR A 83 6.53 -11.70 -15.88
N ASN A 84 5.27 -12.15 -15.81
CA ASN A 84 4.27 -11.84 -16.84
C ASN A 84 3.95 -10.34 -16.86
N VAL A 85 3.88 -9.71 -15.68
CA VAL A 85 3.67 -8.26 -15.55
C VAL A 85 4.80 -7.49 -16.23
N GLU A 86 6.07 -7.87 -16.01
CA GLU A 86 7.22 -7.26 -16.70
C GLU A 86 7.14 -7.44 -18.22
N ALA A 87 6.88 -8.67 -18.67
CA ALA A 87 6.79 -8.97 -20.10
C ALA A 87 5.69 -8.16 -20.80
N ALA A 88 4.53 -8.02 -20.17
CA ALA A 88 3.43 -7.22 -20.68
C ALA A 88 3.79 -5.74 -20.78
N PHE A 89 4.45 -5.16 -19.77
CA PHE A 89 4.93 -3.76 -19.85
C PHE A 89 6.02 -3.56 -20.89
N ARG A 90 6.95 -4.49 -21.06
CA ARG A 90 7.96 -4.42 -22.12
C ARG A 90 7.31 -4.38 -23.51
N GLN A 91 6.35 -5.26 -23.75
CA GLN A 91 5.60 -5.29 -24.99
C GLN A 91 4.79 -3.99 -25.21
N ALA A 92 4.14 -3.48 -24.16
CA ALA A 92 3.39 -2.23 -24.24
C ALA A 92 4.30 -1.02 -24.53
N CYS A 93 5.48 -0.94 -23.91
CA CYS A 93 6.49 0.09 -24.20
C CYS A 93 7.01 0.04 -25.64
N ASN A 94 7.14 -1.15 -26.22
CA ASN A 94 7.54 -1.32 -27.62
C ASN A 94 6.45 -0.85 -28.60
N LEU A 95 5.18 -1.08 -28.26
CA LEU A 95 4.05 -0.65 -29.07
C LEU A 95 3.82 0.87 -28.99
N MET A 96 4.04 1.46 -27.81
CA MET A 96 3.82 2.90 -27.57
C MET A 96 4.97 3.52 -26.78
N PRO A 97 6.14 3.75 -27.43
CA PRO A 97 7.38 4.13 -26.75
C PRO A 97 7.34 5.54 -26.13
N SER A 98 6.46 6.41 -26.58
CA SER A 98 6.27 7.77 -26.03
C SER A 98 5.47 7.79 -24.71
N ARG A 99 4.76 6.72 -24.37
CA ARG A 99 3.93 6.65 -23.16
C ARG A 99 4.77 6.43 -21.90
N MET A 100 4.88 7.49 -21.08
CA MET A 100 5.66 7.47 -19.83
C MET A 100 5.06 6.58 -18.77
N ASP A 101 3.74 6.50 -18.67
CA ASP A 101 3.04 5.65 -17.71
C ASP A 101 3.37 4.15 -17.87
N LEU A 102 3.56 3.69 -19.13
CA LEU A 102 3.99 2.31 -19.39
C LEU A 102 5.43 2.07 -18.94
N ARG A 103 6.31 3.06 -19.10
CA ARG A 103 7.69 2.99 -18.60
C ARG A 103 7.75 2.97 -17.08
N PHE A 104 6.93 3.78 -16.38
CA PHE A 104 6.78 3.70 -14.93
C PHE A 104 6.28 2.33 -14.50
N GLY A 105 5.32 1.75 -15.22
CA GLY A 105 4.83 0.40 -14.98
C GLY A 105 5.94 -0.65 -15.11
N LEU A 106 6.76 -0.56 -16.17
CA LEU A 106 7.91 -1.43 -16.36
C LEU A 106 8.92 -1.30 -15.21
N ALA A 107 9.32 -0.08 -14.85
CA ALA A 107 10.24 0.15 -13.75
C ALA A 107 9.69 -0.41 -12.43
N SER A 108 8.41 -0.18 -12.15
CA SER A 108 7.73 -0.69 -10.96
C SER A 108 7.70 -2.22 -10.92
N SER A 109 7.50 -2.88 -12.07
CA SER A 109 7.54 -4.36 -12.16
C SER A 109 8.93 -4.91 -11.85
N LEU A 110 9.96 -4.26 -12.35
CA LEU A 110 11.36 -4.61 -12.08
C LEU A 110 11.72 -4.42 -10.59
N ILE A 111 11.29 -3.32 -9.96
CA ILE A 111 11.45 -3.12 -8.50
C ILE A 111 10.71 -4.19 -7.73
N SER A 112 9.48 -4.54 -8.13
CA SER A 112 8.73 -5.61 -7.47
C SER A 112 9.47 -6.95 -7.50
N GLN A 113 10.06 -7.31 -8.64
CA GLN A 113 10.88 -8.51 -8.76
C GLN A 113 12.16 -8.43 -7.93
N ALA A 114 12.87 -7.28 -7.96
CA ALA A 114 14.05 -7.07 -7.15
C ALA A 114 13.80 -7.29 -5.65
N THR A 115 12.60 -6.94 -5.14
CA THR A 115 12.25 -7.18 -3.73
C THR A 115 11.93 -8.66 -3.42
N GLN A 116 11.83 -9.52 -4.41
CA GLN A 116 11.53 -10.95 -4.25
C GLN A 116 12.75 -11.84 -4.49
N THR A 117 13.84 -11.26 -4.96
CA THR A 117 15.09 -11.94 -5.30
C THR A 117 16.25 -11.44 -4.43
N ASN A 118 17.41 -12.05 -4.55
CA ASN A 118 18.60 -11.65 -3.82
C ASN A 118 19.83 -11.68 -4.74
N GLY A 119 20.98 -11.24 -4.21
CA GLY A 119 22.28 -11.32 -4.88
C GLY A 119 22.29 -10.64 -6.26
N LEU A 120 22.77 -11.37 -7.26
CA LEU A 120 22.94 -10.85 -8.63
C LEU A 120 21.59 -10.54 -9.30
N GLU A 121 20.58 -11.35 -9.08
CA GLU A 121 19.27 -11.16 -9.70
C GLU A 121 18.60 -9.88 -9.17
N LEU A 122 18.60 -9.65 -7.83
CA LEU A 122 18.15 -8.37 -7.25
C LEU A 122 18.84 -7.20 -7.92
N THR A 123 20.18 -7.26 -8.03
CA THR A 123 20.98 -6.18 -8.62
C THR A 123 20.62 -5.94 -10.10
N THR A 124 20.43 -7.01 -10.86
CA THR A 124 20.05 -6.93 -12.29
C THR A 124 18.69 -6.27 -12.46
N LYS A 125 17.69 -6.69 -11.70
CA LYS A 125 16.33 -6.12 -11.77
C LYS A 125 16.30 -4.68 -11.31
N LEU A 126 16.99 -4.35 -10.21
CA LEU A 126 17.12 -2.98 -9.73
C LEU A 126 17.77 -2.07 -10.77
N ASN A 127 18.92 -2.47 -11.33
CA ASN A 127 19.62 -1.67 -12.35
C ASN A 127 18.74 -1.46 -13.59
N GLY A 128 17.98 -2.47 -14.00
CA GLY A 128 17.00 -2.34 -15.07
C GLY A 128 15.96 -1.26 -14.77
N ALA A 129 15.41 -1.23 -13.56
CA ALA A 129 14.45 -0.20 -13.14
C ALA A 129 15.09 1.20 -13.12
N LEU A 130 16.28 1.31 -12.53
CA LEU A 130 17.02 2.59 -12.47
C LEU A 130 17.33 3.14 -13.88
N GLN A 131 17.65 2.27 -14.83
CA GLN A 131 17.84 2.66 -16.23
C GLN A 131 16.55 3.20 -16.84
N VAL A 132 15.40 2.57 -16.57
CA VAL A 132 14.10 3.05 -17.07
C VAL A 132 13.76 4.42 -16.49
N TYR A 133 14.00 4.68 -15.20
CA TYR A 133 13.79 6.01 -14.61
C TYR A 133 14.66 7.08 -15.27
N ARG A 134 15.93 6.78 -15.57
CA ARG A 134 16.81 7.70 -16.32
C ARG A 134 16.30 7.97 -17.74
N GLN A 135 15.74 6.95 -18.40
CA GLN A 135 15.12 7.14 -19.72
C GLN A 135 13.89 8.05 -19.65
N ILE A 136 13.07 7.92 -18.59
CA ILE A 136 11.91 8.82 -18.36
C ILE A 136 12.40 10.25 -18.16
N GLU A 137 13.43 10.47 -17.34
CA GLU A 137 14.02 11.81 -17.13
C GLU A 137 14.57 12.42 -18.42
N ALA A 138 15.21 11.62 -19.27
CA ALA A 138 15.74 12.08 -20.55
C ALA A 138 14.64 12.50 -21.53
N LEU A 139 13.50 11.83 -21.49
CA LEU A 139 12.33 12.12 -22.32
C LEU A 139 11.45 13.25 -21.74
N ASN A 140 11.43 13.41 -20.43
CA ASN A 140 10.70 14.45 -19.72
C ASN A 140 11.56 15.02 -18.60
N THR A 141 12.32 16.07 -18.91
CA THR A 141 13.23 16.75 -17.96
C THR A 141 12.53 17.40 -16.79
N ASN A 142 11.20 17.62 -16.88
CA ASN A 142 10.36 18.16 -15.82
C ASN A 142 9.65 17.06 -15.00
N SER A 143 10.00 15.79 -15.16
CA SER A 143 9.45 14.73 -14.34
C SER A 143 9.87 14.90 -12.88
N PHE A 144 8.92 14.89 -11.97
CA PHE A 144 9.16 14.84 -10.53
C PHE A 144 9.35 13.40 -10.06
N GLU A 145 8.50 12.50 -10.54
CA GLU A 145 8.38 11.14 -10.03
C GLU A 145 9.60 10.28 -10.36
N ALA A 146 10.13 10.35 -11.57
CA ALA A 146 11.23 9.50 -12.00
C ALA A 146 12.51 9.71 -11.18
N PRO A 147 13.03 10.95 -10.99
CA PRO A 147 14.21 11.16 -10.16
C PRO A 147 13.99 10.89 -8.68
N ILE A 148 12.77 11.10 -8.14
CA ILE A 148 12.46 10.75 -6.74
C ILE A 148 12.45 9.22 -6.55
N LEU A 149 11.86 8.46 -7.46
CA LEU A 149 11.90 7.00 -7.41
C LEU A 149 13.32 6.46 -7.61
N TYR A 150 14.08 7.06 -8.53
CA TYR A 150 15.51 6.76 -8.69
C TYR A 150 16.28 7.00 -7.38
N ALA A 151 16.08 8.16 -6.74
CA ALA A 151 16.72 8.51 -5.47
C ALA A 151 16.31 7.55 -4.34
N ALA A 152 15.02 7.19 -4.25
CA ALA A 152 14.52 6.26 -3.25
C ALA A 152 15.22 4.88 -3.35
N TYR A 153 15.30 4.32 -4.55
CA TYR A 153 15.81 2.97 -4.72
C TYR A 153 17.34 2.88 -4.70
N THR A 154 18.06 3.90 -5.15
CA THR A 154 19.51 3.99 -4.94
C THR A 154 19.85 4.15 -3.46
N ARG A 155 19.09 4.97 -2.71
CA ARG A 155 19.25 5.11 -1.26
C ARG A 155 18.97 3.81 -0.51
N ALA A 156 17.93 3.07 -0.92
CA ALA A 156 17.59 1.78 -0.33
C ALA A 156 18.76 0.77 -0.35
N VAL A 157 19.59 0.81 -1.37
CA VAL A 157 20.74 -0.11 -1.53
C VAL A 157 22.09 0.49 -1.12
N GLY A 158 22.08 1.70 -0.53
CA GLY A 158 23.29 2.35 0.01
C GLY A 158 24.03 3.26 -0.98
N GLU A 159 23.50 3.49 -2.20
CA GLU A 159 24.09 4.36 -3.21
C GLU A 159 23.76 5.84 -2.95
N SER A 160 24.16 6.34 -1.77
CA SER A 160 23.77 7.67 -1.28
C SER A 160 24.18 8.82 -2.22
N ASN A 161 25.32 8.72 -2.88
CA ASN A 161 25.77 9.76 -3.83
C ASN A 161 24.83 9.90 -5.02
N GLN A 162 24.39 8.78 -5.60
CA GLN A 162 23.45 8.76 -6.71
C GLN A 162 22.08 9.31 -6.28
N SER A 163 21.61 8.91 -5.09
CA SER A 163 20.41 9.42 -4.49
C SER A 163 20.44 10.94 -4.33
N ASN A 164 21.50 11.46 -3.70
CA ASN A 164 21.63 12.90 -3.42
C ASN A 164 21.73 13.71 -4.72
N THR A 165 22.41 13.22 -5.75
CA THR A 165 22.47 13.86 -7.08
C THR A 165 21.09 13.98 -7.71
N ALA A 166 20.29 12.92 -7.66
CA ALA A 166 18.91 12.94 -8.18
C ALA A 166 18.03 13.92 -7.39
N ILE A 167 18.12 13.92 -6.04
CA ILE A 167 17.40 14.85 -5.17
C ILE A 167 17.76 16.30 -5.49
N SER A 168 19.05 16.63 -5.64
CA SER A 168 19.52 18.00 -5.93
C SER A 168 18.92 18.54 -7.22
N ARG A 169 18.81 17.71 -8.25
CA ARG A 169 18.19 18.09 -9.53
C ARG A 169 16.71 18.42 -9.36
N VAL A 170 15.96 17.58 -8.67
CA VAL A 170 14.52 17.79 -8.47
C VAL A 170 14.25 18.95 -7.52
N MET A 171 15.13 19.18 -6.54
CA MET A 171 15.03 20.28 -5.59
C MET A 171 15.02 21.63 -6.29
N SER A 172 15.77 21.79 -7.38
CA SER A 172 15.79 23.03 -8.15
C SER A 172 14.47 23.34 -8.89
N LEU A 173 13.71 22.28 -9.24
CA LEU A 173 12.45 22.40 -9.97
C LEU A 173 11.24 22.41 -9.03
N TYR A 174 11.27 21.62 -7.95
CA TYR A 174 10.16 21.37 -7.05
C TYR A 174 10.59 21.39 -5.58
N PRO A 175 11.04 22.53 -5.04
CA PRO A 175 11.70 22.59 -3.72
C PRO A 175 10.80 22.09 -2.57
N GLN A 176 9.56 22.52 -2.50
CA GLN A 176 8.65 22.13 -1.42
C GLN A 176 8.36 20.64 -1.44
N ARG A 177 7.92 20.13 -2.59
CA ARG A 177 7.58 18.72 -2.78
C ARG A 177 8.79 17.81 -2.56
N THR A 178 9.98 18.24 -2.98
CA THR A 178 11.22 17.48 -2.77
C THR A 178 11.61 17.41 -1.30
N THR A 179 11.45 18.51 -0.56
CA THR A 179 11.71 18.54 0.89
C THR A 179 10.87 17.50 1.64
N GLU A 180 9.61 17.30 1.28
CA GLU A 180 8.75 16.29 1.88
C GLU A 180 9.31 14.86 1.67
N TYR A 181 9.87 14.57 0.49
CA TYR A 181 10.48 13.27 0.21
C TYR A 181 11.84 13.09 0.88
N VAL A 182 12.63 14.14 1.01
CA VAL A 182 13.89 14.11 1.79
C VAL A 182 13.60 13.75 3.26
N GLU A 183 12.59 14.38 3.87
CA GLU A 183 12.19 14.07 5.24
C GLU A 183 11.60 12.65 5.35
N ARG A 184 10.88 12.18 4.34
CA ARG A 184 10.40 10.79 4.25
C ARG A 184 11.57 9.81 4.23
N PHE A 185 12.58 10.05 3.39
CA PHE A 185 13.77 9.21 3.32
C PHE A 185 14.54 9.19 4.64
N ARG A 186 14.68 10.35 5.30
CA ARG A 186 15.31 10.43 6.63
C ARG A 186 14.56 9.57 7.67
N ARG A 187 13.23 9.65 7.69
CA ARG A 187 12.42 8.80 8.58
C ARG A 187 12.59 7.32 8.28
N LEU A 188 12.65 6.94 7.01
CA LEU A 188 12.85 5.55 6.61
C LEU A 188 14.22 5.02 7.03
N ASP A 189 15.28 5.80 6.86
CA ASP A 189 16.62 5.37 7.29
C ASP A 189 16.66 5.14 8.80
N LEU A 190 16.11 6.04 9.60
CA LEU A 190 16.02 5.86 11.06
C LEU A 190 15.20 4.63 11.45
N LEU A 191 14.09 4.39 10.76
CA LEU A 191 13.24 3.23 11.00
C LEU A 191 13.95 1.92 10.66
N LEU A 192 14.75 1.89 9.61
CA LEU A 192 15.50 0.70 9.19
C LEU A 192 16.57 0.28 10.19
N GLU A 193 17.08 1.22 11.00
CA GLU A 193 18.00 0.93 12.10
C GLU A 193 17.25 0.55 13.41
N MET A 194 15.91 0.62 13.42
CA MET A 194 15.11 0.28 14.59
C MET A 194 15.26 -1.20 14.95
N VAL A 195 15.45 -1.48 16.24
CA VAL A 195 15.35 -2.83 16.80
C VAL A 195 13.89 -3.12 17.16
N PRO A 196 13.23 -4.09 16.53
CA PRO A 196 11.85 -4.41 16.84
C PRO A 196 11.68 -4.89 18.29
N ASN A 197 10.62 -4.42 18.95
CA ASN A 197 10.29 -4.89 20.29
C ASN A 197 9.83 -6.36 20.24
N SER A 198 10.49 -7.22 21.00
CA SER A 198 10.09 -8.62 21.20
C SER A 198 9.18 -8.83 22.42
N LYS A 199 8.99 -7.77 23.22
CA LYS A 199 8.11 -7.73 24.39
C LYS A 199 7.22 -6.50 24.31
N ALA A 200 6.05 -6.58 24.96
CA ALA A 200 5.14 -5.43 25.04
C ALA A 200 5.86 -4.22 25.67
N PRO A 201 5.76 -3.03 25.07
CA PRO A 201 6.28 -1.80 25.67
C PRO A 201 5.70 -1.58 27.07
N LYS A 202 6.52 -1.03 27.99
CA LYS A 202 6.13 -0.89 29.41
C LYS A 202 5.16 0.29 29.62
N ASP A 203 5.33 1.35 28.86
CA ASP A 203 4.66 2.64 29.07
C ASP A 203 3.46 2.87 28.13
N LEU A 204 2.79 1.79 27.72
CA LEU A 204 1.59 1.88 26.90
C LEU A 204 0.43 2.50 27.67
N PRO A 205 -0.30 3.46 27.08
CA PRO A 205 -1.55 3.94 27.64
C PRO A 205 -2.53 2.77 27.89
N ARG A 206 -3.25 2.83 29.01
CA ARG A 206 -4.20 1.78 29.40
C ARG A 206 -5.66 2.18 29.20
N ASP A 207 -5.89 3.05 28.24
CA ASP A 207 -7.20 3.60 27.89
C ASP A 207 -7.55 3.31 26.41
N ASN A 208 -8.61 3.93 25.92
CA ASN A 208 -9.08 3.79 24.53
C ASN A 208 -8.36 4.70 23.53
N HIS A 209 -7.40 5.54 23.97
CA HIS A 209 -6.56 6.34 23.09
C HIS A 209 -5.37 5.56 22.52
N HIS A 210 -5.12 4.35 23.02
CA HIS A 210 -4.16 3.41 22.47
C HIS A 210 -4.86 2.33 21.65
N ALA A 211 -4.53 2.20 20.37
CA ALA A 211 -5.02 1.13 19.49
C ALA A 211 -3.96 0.04 19.26
N ILE A 212 -4.43 -1.18 19.04
CA ILE A 212 -3.61 -2.32 18.61
C ILE A 212 -3.97 -2.65 17.18
N VAL A 213 -2.99 -2.64 16.26
CA VAL A 213 -3.17 -3.05 14.86
C VAL A 213 -2.47 -4.39 14.64
N ILE A 214 -3.21 -5.41 14.22
CA ILE A 214 -2.68 -6.76 13.96
C ILE A 214 -2.79 -7.05 12.46
N LEU A 215 -1.64 -7.25 11.79
CA LEU A 215 -1.60 -7.57 10.37
C LEU A 215 -1.90 -9.05 10.11
N GLY A 216 -2.69 -9.34 9.08
CA GLY A 216 -2.90 -10.68 8.54
C GLY A 216 -1.61 -11.35 8.07
N ALA A 217 -1.61 -12.68 7.97
CA ALA A 217 -0.48 -13.49 7.49
C ALA A 217 -0.92 -14.70 6.66
N GLY A 218 -2.11 -14.60 6.08
CA GLY A 218 -2.71 -15.63 5.25
C GLY A 218 -3.52 -16.67 6.04
N LEU A 219 -4.44 -17.29 5.31
CA LEU A 219 -5.22 -18.44 5.74
C LEU A 219 -4.79 -19.69 4.93
N GLU A 220 -5.03 -20.87 5.47
CA GLU A 220 -4.98 -22.10 4.73
C GLU A 220 -6.10 -22.15 3.69
N THR A 221 -6.01 -23.04 2.72
CA THR A 221 -7.00 -23.16 1.64
C THR A 221 -8.43 -23.43 2.14
N ASN A 222 -8.56 -24.08 3.29
CA ASN A 222 -9.83 -24.34 3.97
C ASN A 222 -10.33 -23.21 4.86
N GLY A 223 -9.67 -22.04 4.85
CA GLY A 223 -10.04 -20.87 5.67
C GLY A 223 -9.52 -20.91 7.12
N THR A 224 -8.76 -21.93 7.53
CA THR A 224 -8.16 -21.96 8.87
C THR A 224 -6.95 -21.03 8.97
N ILE A 225 -6.67 -20.58 10.20
CA ILE A 225 -5.59 -19.61 10.47
C ILE A 225 -4.23 -20.32 10.40
N LYS A 226 -3.29 -19.80 9.59
CA LYS A 226 -1.91 -20.27 9.55
C LYS A 226 -1.16 -20.07 10.86
N ALA A 227 -0.20 -20.93 11.16
CA ALA A 227 0.62 -20.84 12.38
C ALA A 227 1.27 -19.47 12.57
N LYS A 228 1.74 -18.84 11.50
CA LYS A 228 2.31 -17.49 11.50
C LYS A 228 1.29 -16.44 12.01
N LEU A 229 0.06 -16.51 11.55
CA LEU A 229 -1.02 -15.61 12.01
C LEU A 229 -1.39 -15.87 13.47
N VAL A 230 -1.41 -17.14 13.90
CA VAL A 230 -1.62 -17.50 15.31
C VAL A 230 -0.57 -16.85 16.21
N SER A 231 0.71 -16.82 15.78
CA SER A 231 1.78 -16.16 16.54
C SER A 231 1.52 -14.67 16.71
N ARG A 232 1.12 -13.95 15.65
CA ARG A 232 0.73 -12.53 15.72
C ARG A 232 -0.45 -12.31 16.66
N LEU A 233 -1.47 -13.16 16.58
CA LEU A 233 -2.66 -13.07 17.43
C LEU A 233 -2.33 -13.33 18.90
N ARG A 234 -1.38 -14.18 19.22
CA ARG A 234 -0.92 -14.41 20.61
C ARG A 234 -0.28 -13.15 21.20
N GLU A 235 0.57 -12.44 20.43
CA GLU A 235 1.17 -11.19 20.88
C GLU A 235 0.10 -10.08 21.00
N GLY A 236 -0.80 -9.96 20.02
CA GLY A 236 -1.93 -9.03 20.10
C GLY A 236 -2.85 -9.31 21.29
N LEU A 237 -3.09 -10.58 21.63
CA LEU A 237 -3.88 -10.97 22.80
C LEU A 237 -3.19 -10.57 24.12
N LYS A 238 -1.87 -10.65 24.23
CA LYS A 238 -1.13 -10.15 25.40
C LYS A 238 -1.37 -8.65 25.59
N LEU A 239 -1.23 -7.85 24.53
CA LEU A 239 -1.51 -6.40 24.56
C LEU A 239 -2.98 -6.13 24.91
N ALA A 240 -3.93 -6.88 24.32
CA ALA A 240 -5.35 -6.75 24.57
C ALA A 240 -5.75 -7.04 26.03
N ARG A 241 -4.97 -7.88 26.73
CA ARG A 241 -5.13 -8.18 28.17
C ARG A 241 -4.50 -7.12 29.06
N LEU A 242 -3.36 -6.54 28.63
CA LEU A 242 -2.71 -5.43 29.34
C LEU A 242 -3.55 -4.15 29.28
N ASN A 243 -4.12 -3.83 28.10
CA ASN A 243 -5.05 -2.73 27.93
C ASN A 243 -6.43 -3.25 27.52
N ARG A 244 -7.35 -3.37 28.49
CA ARG A 244 -8.73 -3.87 28.25
C ARG A 244 -9.65 -2.85 27.59
N ALA A 245 -9.24 -1.60 27.48
CA ALA A 245 -9.99 -0.52 26.82
C ALA A 245 -9.58 -0.35 25.35
N ALA A 246 -8.36 -0.72 24.96
CA ALA A 246 -7.83 -0.52 23.62
C ALA A 246 -8.72 -1.08 22.51
N PRO A 247 -9.07 -0.32 21.48
CA PRO A 247 -9.59 -0.85 20.24
C PRO A 247 -8.51 -1.71 19.54
N ILE A 248 -8.95 -2.74 18.83
CA ILE A 248 -8.08 -3.68 18.13
C ILE A 248 -8.51 -3.74 16.67
N ILE A 249 -7.64 -3.29 15.79
CA ILE A 249 -7.84 -3.32 14.34
C ILE A 249 -7.21 -4.61 13.80
N LEU A 250 -8.03 -5.41 13.13
CA LEU A 250 -7.65 -6.66 12.49
C LEU A 250 -7.69 -6.43 10.99
N THR A 251 -6.54 -6.42 10.31
CA THR A 251 -6.46 -6.06 8.91
C THR A 251 -5.97 -7.21 8.03
N GLY A 252 -6.69 -7.47 6.95
CA GLY A 252 -6.41 -8.50 5.94
C GLY A 252 -7.69 -8.99 5.28
N GLY A 253 -7.83 -8.68 3.98
CA GLY A 253 -9.02 -8.97 3.17
C GLY A 253 -8.93 -10.19 2.29
N ASN A 254 -7.75 -10.82 2.18
CA ASN A 254 -7.59 -12.01 1.34
C ASN A 254 -8.44 -13.16 1.85
N GLN A 255 -9.34 -13.66 0.98
CA GLN A 255 -10.29 -14.71 1.33
C GLN A 255 -9.77 -16.10 1.00
N LYS A 256 -10.06 -17.05 1.89
CA LYS A 256 -9.97 -18.50 1.63
C LYS A 256 -11.25 -19.17 2.14
N ALA A 257 -11.85 -20.02 1.35
CA ALA A 257 -13.14 -20.66 1.65
C ALA A 257 -14.23 -19.63 2.09
N GLY A 258 -14.27 -18.44 1.47
CA GLY A 258 -15.26 -17.40 1.78
C GLY A 258 -15.00 -16.62 3.07
N ILE A 259 -13.85 -16.83 3.74
CA ILE A 259 -13.50 -16.22 5.02
C ILE A 259 -12.33 -15.27 4.80
N THR A 260 -12.42 -14.02 5.29
CA THR A 260 -11.31 -13.06 5.30
C THR A 260 -10.39 -13.30 6.50
N GLU A 261 -9.12 -12.86 6.38
CA GLU A 261 -8.17 -12.94 7.51
C GLU A 261 -8.69 -12.16 8.72
N ALA A 262 -9.19 -10.94 8.52
CA ALA A 262 -9.74 -10.09 9.59
C ALA A 262 -10.88 -10.80 10.34
N TYR A 263 -11.79 -11.45 9.63
CA TYR A 263 -12.87 -12.22 10.24
C TYR A 263 -12.34 -13.41 11.03
N ALA A 264 -11.46 -14.22 10.45
CA ALA A 264 -10.86 -15.37 11.14
C ALA A 264 -10.10 -14.94 12.41
N MET A 265 -9.36 -13.82 12.35
CA MET A 265 -8.68 -13.24 13.51
C MET A 265 -9.67 -12.83 14.61
N SER A 266 -10.80 -12.21 14.25
CA SER A 266 -11.82 -11.80 15.23
C SER A 266 -12.37 -13.00 15.98
N GLN A 267 -12.75 -14.05 15.26
CA GLN A 267 -13.26 -15.30 15.85
C GLN A 267 -12.23 -15.95 16.80
N TRP A 268 -10.95 -15.90 16.44
CA TRP A 268 -9.90 -16.45 17.29
C TRP A 268 -9.74 -15.68 18.61
N LEU A 269 -9.82 -14.34 18.57
CA LEU A 269 -9.71 -13.46 19.73
C LEU A 269 -10.97 -13.53 20.61
N GLU A 270 -12.16 -13.55 20.03
CA GLU A 270 -13.43 -13.68 20.75
C GLU A 270 -13.49 -14.97 21.57
N LYS A 271 -13.10 -16.11 20.98
CA LYS A 271 -12.96 -17.41 21.67
C LYS A 271 -12.00 -17.38 22.86
N ARG A 272 -11.15 -16.31 22.97
CA ARG A 272 -10.18 -16.11 24.06
C ARG A 272 -10.52 -14.95 24.98
N GLY A 273 -11.79 -14.50 24.94
CA GLY A 273 -12.36 -13.53 25.86
C GLY A 273 -12.18 -12.06 25.48
N VAL A 274 -11.76 -11.77 24.24
CA VAL A 274 -11.77 -10.39 23.75
C VAL A 274 -13.18 -10.01 23.34
N ARG A 275 -13.71 -8.91 23.91
CA ARG A 275 -15.08 -8.46 23.62
C ARG A 275 -15.21 -7.98 22.17
N ARG A 276 -16.24 -8.44 21.45
CA ARG A 276 -16.50 -8.09 20.04
C ARG A 276 -16.51 -6.58 19.77
N LYS A 277 -17.05 -5.78 20.69
CA LYS A 277 -17.10 -4.32 20.57
C LYS A 277 -15.75 -3.61 20.48
N ARG A 278 -14.65 -4.29 20.80
CA ARG A 278 -13.29 -3.79 20.69
C ARG A 278 -12.63 -4.13 19.34
N LEU A 279 -13.24 -5.03 18.57
CA LEU A 279 -12.65 -5.58 17.35
C LEU A 279 -13.19 -4.82 16.14
N TYR A 280 -12.29 -4.16 15.42
CA TYR A 280 -12.54 -3.43 14.19
C TYR A 280 -11.93 -4.22 13.04
N LEU A 281 -12.79 -4.71 12.15
CA LEU A 281 -12.37 -5.54 11.03
C LEU A 281 -12.11 -4.64 9.83
N GLU A 282 -10.89 -4.73 9.33
CA GLU A 282 -10.50 -4.22 8.02
C GLU A 282 -10.33 -5.45 7.11
N ASP A 283 -11.31 -5.75 6.30
CA ASP A 283 -11.44 -6.99 5.53
C ASP A 283 -11.40 -6.76 4.01
N LYS A 284 -10.81 -5.64 3.56
CA LYS A 284 -10.71 -5.26 2.15
C LYS A 284 -9.28 -5.27 1.61
N ALA A 285 -8.30 -5.10 2.49
CA ALA A 285 -6.90 -5.00 2.10
C ALA A 285 -6.40 -6.29 1.44
N ARG A 286 -5.74 -6.14 0.30
CA ARG A 286 -5.17 -7.23 -0.50
C ARG A 286 -3.66 -7.36 -0.31
N ASP A 287 -3.00 -6.29 0.16
CA ASP A 287 -1.57 -6.25 0.42
C ASP A 287 -1.22 -5.37 1.65
N THR A 288 0.08 -5.24 1.97
CA THR A 288 0.56 -4.51 3.15
C THR A 288 0.26 -3.01 3.06
N VAL A 289 0.35 -2.43 1.88
CA VAL A 289 0.05 -1.00 1.67
C VAL A 289 -1.42 -0.72 1.92
N GLU A 290 -2.32 -1.58 1.42
CA GLU A 290 -3.76 -1.46 1.68
C GLU A 290 -4.09 -1.71 3.16
N ASN A 291 -3.42 -2.66 3.83
CA ASN A 291 -3.54 -2.84 5.27
C ASN A 291 -3.25 -1.52 6.02
N ALA A 292 -2.17 -0.84 5.67
CA ALA A 292 -1.78 0.42 6.30
C ALA A 292 -2.79 1.55 6.02
N LEU A 293 -3.15 1.75 4.75
CA LEU A 293 -4.05 2.81 4.33
C LEU A 293 -5.44 2.67 4.94
N PHE A 294 -6.03 1.47 4.91
CA PHE A 294 -7.37 1.25 5.45
C PHE A 294 -7.38 1.21 6.99
N SER A 295 -6.31 0.70 7.62
CA SER A 295 -6.15 0.80 9.08
C SER A 295 -6.02 2.25 9.53
N SER A 296 -5.30 3.11 8.79
CA SER A 296 -5.17 4.53 9.13
C SER A 296 -6.51 5.27 9.10
N GLU A 297 -7.45 4.88 8.24
CA GLU A 297 -8.83 5.39 8.24
C GLU A 297 -9.58 5.05 9.52
N ILE A 298 -9.40 3.83 10.01
CA ILE A 298 -10.03 3.38 11.26
C ILE A 298 -9.40 4.11 12.44
N LEU A 299 -8.06 4.24 12.48
CA LEU A 299 -7.35 5.00 13.51
C LEU A 299 -7.82 6.44 13.60
N GLN A 300 -8.00 7.12 12.45
CA GLN A 300 -8.53 8.48 12.38
C GLN A 300 -9.93 8.59 12.98
N ARG A 301 -10.83 7.66 12.63
CA ARG A 301 -12.20 7.65 13.16
C ARG A 301 -12.27 7.36 14.67
N LEU A 302 -11.31 6.61 15.18
CA LEU A 302 -11.22 6.29 16.60
C LEU A 302 -10.62 7.42 17.44
N GLY A 303 -9.95 8.40 16.83
CA GLY A 303 -9.32 9.53 17.52
C GLY A 303 -8.23 9.09 18.49
N VAL A 304 -7.52 7.98 18.19
CA VAL A 304 -6.44 7.49 19.04
C VAL A 304 -5.20 8.38 18.91
N THR A 305 -4.36 8.36 19.95
CA THR A 305 -3.10 9.10 19.99
C THR A 305 -1.88 8.19 19.99
N HIS A 306 -2.09 6.89 20.23
CA HIS A 306 -1.05 5.90 20.32
C HIS A 306 -1.45 4.61 19.59
N VAL A 307 -0.51 3.99 18.89
CA VAL A 307 -0.75 2.73 18.16
C VAL A 307 0.41 1.76 18.35
N THR A 308 0.08 0.51 18.63
CA THR A 308 1.06 -0.60 18.60
C THR A 308 0.76 -1.52 17.43
N LEU A 309 1.71 -1.62 16.51
CA LEU A 309 1.65 -2.57 15.40
C LEU A 309 2.14 -3.94 15.83
N VAL A 310 1.36 -4.99 15.53
CA VAL A 310 1.71 -6.38 15.76
C VAL A 310 1.83 -7.13 14.44
N THR A 311 3.02 -7.63 14.15
CA THR A 311 3.27 -8.47 12.98
C THR A 311 4.50 -9.36 13.21
N SER A 312 4.93 -10.15 12.21
CA SER A 312 6.11 -11.02 12.35
C SER A 312 7.42 -10.21 12.34
N SER A 313 8.48 -10.74 12.96
CA SER A 313 9.78 -10.08 13.06
C SER A 313 10.37 -9.66 11.72
N ASN A 314 10.29 -10.53 10.71
CA ASN A 314 10.77 -10.24 9.35
C ASN A 314 9.85 -9.29 8.55
N HIS A 315 8.75 -8.83 9.13
CA HIS A 315 7.79 -7.94 8.47
C HIS A 315 7.56 -6.64 9.24
N ILE A 316 8.12 -6.52 10.43
CA ILE A 316 7.79 -5.42 11.35
C ILE A 316 8.22 -4.07 10.79
N ARG A 317 9.44 -3.92 10.26
CA ARG A 317 9.92 -2.65 9.72
C ARG A 317 9.08 -2.19 8.53
N ARG A 318 8.74 -3.11 7.63
CA ARG A 318 7.91 -2.81 6.45
C ARG A 318 6.49 -2.38 6.84
N GLY A 319 5.79 -3.18 7.65
CA GLY A 319 4.44 -2.84 8.08
C GLY A 319 4.38 -1.57 8.94
N PHE A 320 5.43 -1.30 9.73
CA PHE A 320 5.53 -0.10 10.56
C PHE A 320 5.75 1.16 9.71
N ALA A 321 6.65 1.09 8.71
CA ALA A 321 6.88 2.19 7.77
C ALA A 321 5.62 2.56 6.99
N ASP A 322 4.90 1.55 6.48
CA ASP A 322 3.67 1.76 5.73
C ASP A 322 2.57 2.39 6.59
N LEU A 323 2.39 1.90 7.84
CA LEU A 323 1.38 2.43 8.75
C LEU A 323 1.71 3.87 9.17
N GLN A 324 2.97 4.16 9.48
CA GLN A 324 3.41 5.54 9.78
C GLN A 324 3.15 6.47 8.60
N GLU A 325 3.53 6.07 7.38
CA GLU A 325 3.33 6.90 6.19
C GLU A 325 1.84 7.12 5.91
N ALA A 326 1.01 6.08 6.01
CA ALA A 326 -0.43 6.19 5.82
C ALA A 326 -1.08 7.13 6.86
N CYS A 327 -0.65 7.07 8.11
CA CYS A 327 -1.11 7.98 9.16
C CYS A 327 -0.62 9.41 8.93
N PHE A 328 0.65 9.58 8.55
CA PHE A 328 1.24 10.89 8.25
C PHE A 328 0.49 11.62 7.13
N GLN A 329 0.15 10.92 6.04
CA GLN A 329 -0.62 11.49 4.92
C GLN A 329 -2.03 11.94 5.32
N ARG A 330 -2.59 11.36 6.39
CA ARG A 330 -3.88 11.78 6.97
C ARG A 330 -3.75 12.90 8.00
N GLY A 331 -2.55 13.42 8.22
CA GLY A 331 -2.29 14.43 9.26
C GLY A 331 -2.40 13.89 10.69
N LEU A 332 -2.30 12.58 10.88
CA LEU A 332 -2.38 11.96 12.20
C LEU A 332 -1.01 12.05 12.90
N ASN A 333 -0.98 12.76 14.02
CA ASN A 333 0.19 12.82 14.90
C ASN A 333 0.07 11.76 15.99
N LEU A 334 0.51 10.53 15.70
CA LEU A 334 0.43 9.39 16.61
C LEU A 334 1.80 9.03 17.18
N GLN A 335 1.80 8.51 18.40
CA GLN A 335 2.92 7.76 18.93
C GLN A 335 2.84 6.31 18.44
N PHE A 336 3.97 5.77 18.00
CA PHE A 336 4.04 4.45 17.40
C PHE A 336 4.93 3.53 18.20
N ASP A 337 4.40 2.34 18.48
CA ASP A 337 5.14 1.20 19.00
C ASP A 337 4.98 -0.02 18.11
N SER A 338 5.86 -0.99 18.29
CA SER A 338 5.82 -2.26 17.59
C SER A 338 5.93 -3.44 18.54
N LEU A 339 5.32 -4.56 18.18
CA LEU A 339 5.54 -5.83 18.85
C LEU A 339 5.70 -6.93 17.82
N ALA A 340 6.93 -7.46 17.73
CA ALA A 340 7.28 -8.50 16.78
C ALA A 340 6.88 -9.88 17.32
N ALA A 341 6.07 -10.60 16.54
CA ALA A 341 5.79 -12.00 16.79
C ALA A 341 6.89 -12.87 16.18
N ASN A 342 7.64 -13.56 17.02
CA ASN A 342 8.62 -14.53 16.56
C ASN A 342 7.92 -15.79 16.04
N THR A 343 8.21 -16.16 14.81
CA THR A 343 7.68 -17.36 14.17
C THR A 343 8.83 -18.30 13.82
N LYS A 344 8.71 -19.58 14.17
CA LYS A 344 9.66 -20.60 13.67
C LYS A 344 9.61 -20.60 12.14
N GLY A 345 10.76 -20.43 11.49
CA GLY A 345 10.87 -20.41 10.03
C GLY A 345 10.74 -19.02 9.38
N ASP A 346 10.69 -17.93 10.16
CA ASP A 346 10.94 -16.61 9.60
C ASP A 346 12.38 -16.56 9.09
N VAL A 347 12.53 -16.39 7.78
CA VAL A 347 13.84 -16.20 7.15
C VAL A 347 14.24 -14.74 7.34
N ASP A 348 15.46 -14.52 7.83
CA ASP A 348 16.06 -13.19 7.81
C ASP A 348 16.26 -12.77 6.35
N LEU A 349 15.62 -11.66 5.97
CA LEU A 349 15.81 -11.08 4.65
C LEU A 349 17.20 -10.48 4.55
N ASP A 350 17.82 -10.56 3.35
CA ASP A 350 19.00 -9.77 3.04
C ASP A 350 18.69 -8.29 3.35
N LYS A 351 19.61 -7.58 4.00
CA LYS A 351 19.45 -6.17 4.37
C LYS A 351 19.06 -5.30 3.17
N LYS A 352 19.64 -5.55 1.99
CA LYS A 352 19.28 -4.81 0.76
C LYS A 352 17.86 -5.11 0.32
N GLN A 353 17.46 -6.38 0.37
CA GLN A 353 16.10 -6.82 0.01
C GLN A 353 15.05 -6.22 0.96
N GLU A 354 15.32 -6.23 2.27
CA GLU A 354 14.44 -5.62 3.29
C GLU A 354 14.30 -4.12 3.06
N ARG A 355 15.42 -3.39 2.94
CA ARG A 355 15.43 -1.94 2.68
C ARG A 355 14.68 -1.59 1.41
N LEU A 356 14.95 -2.30 0.31
CA LEU A 356 14.28 -2.10 -0.97
C LEU A 356 12.76 -2.33 -0.85
N GLY A 357 12.33 -3.36 -0.13
CA GLY A 357 10.92 -3.65 0.14
C GLY A 357 10.23 -2.54 0.94
N VAL A 358 10.88 -2.00 1.96
CA VAL A 358 10.36 -0.87 2.76
C VAL A 358 10.22 0.38 1.90
N TYR A 359 11.26 0.75 1.15
CA TYR A 359 11.21 1.92 0.27
C TYR A 359 10.14 1.77 -0.81
N ARG A 360 10.02 0.59 -1.44
CA ARG A 360 8.98 0.30 -2.43
C ARG A 360 7.58 0.54 -1.87
N ASP A 361 7.27 -0.03 -0.71
CA ASP A 361 5.93 0.03 -0.16
C ASP A 361 5.60 1.45 0.32
N VAL A 362 6.55 2.17 0.92
CA VAL A 362 6.34 3.57 1.31
C VAL A 362 6.18 4.50 0.09
N MET A 363 6.93 4.28 -1.01
CA MET A 363 6.69 5.04 -2.24
C MET A 363 5.29 4.77 -2.80
N ARG A 364 4.79 3.54 -2.74
CA ARG A 364 3.40 3.20 -3.07
C ARG A 364 2.41 3.90 -2.15
N THR A 365 2.63 3.83 -0.85
CA THR A 365 1.79 4.49 0.16
C THR A 365 1.74 5.99 -0.08
N SER A 366 2.85 6.61 -0.50
CA SER A 366 2.93 8.04 -0.82
C SER A 366 2.30 8.45 -2.16
N GLY A 367 1.78 7.51 -2.94
CA GLY A 367 1.12 7.76 -4.22
C GLY A 367 2.06 7.77 -5.43
N LEU A 368 3.35 7.46 -5.27
CA LEU A 368 4.31 7.37 -6.39
C LEU A 368 4.38 5.99 -7.07
N TRP A 369 3.47 5.11 -6.75
CA TRP A 369 3.39 3.81 -7.41
C TRP A 369 2.66 3.92 -8.75
N ALA A 370 3.29 3.48 -9.82
CA ALA A 370 2.88 3.77 -11.18
C ALA A 370 2.36 2.57 -11.98
N TYR A 371 1.73 1.60 -11.35
CA TYR A 371 0.95 0.62 -12.12
C TYR A 371 -0.37 1.23 -12.58
N PRO A 372 -0.69 1.25 -13.88
CA PRO A 372 -2.01 1.62 -14.36
C PRO A 372 -3.10 0.77 -13.70
N GLY A 373 -4.15 1.41 -13.20
CA GLY A 373 -5.23 0.73 -12.47
C GLY A 373 -4.88 0.29 -11.04
N LEU A 374 -3.65 0.52 -10.59
CA LEU A 374 -3.16 0.26 -9.23
C LEU A 374 -2.67 1.53 -8.54
N GLN A 375 -2.73 2.66 -9.23
CA GLN A 375 -2.49 3.99 -8.69
C GLN A 375 -3.63 4.39 -7.76
N ARG A 376 -3.30 5.19 -6.78
CA ARG A 376 -4.23 5.71 -5.77
C ARG A 376 -4.40 7.20 -5.88
#